data_c4c66a0667a07d6720efa3d9ad3a613d
#
_entry.id   c4c66a0667a07d6720efa3d9ad3a613d
#
_cell.length_a   1.000
_cell.length_b   1.000
_cell.length_c   1.000
_cell.angle_alpha   90.00
_cell.angle_beta   90.00
_cell.angle_gamma   90.00
#
_symmetry.space_group_name_H-M   'P 1'
#
loop_
_entity.id
_entity.type
_entity.pdbx_description
1 polymer ?
#
loop_
_entity_poly.entity_id
_entity_poly.type
_entity_poly.pdbx_seq_one_letter_code
_entity_poly.pdbx_strand_id
1 'polypeptide(L)'
;MSPVRPTVTLIGLRDEPEHHRLRDLLTRIAQPYVWVEASSPEGTRLLRERAPADARLPVLIDGEDVLTALTTESLMAAWQTSSGPTRKHYDLAIIGAGPAGLAAAVYAASDGLTTVVFERDVPGGQAGHTSMIENFFGFPEGIGGAELARRAGRQAEQFGAELVMLRGVVGGTPRPDGHDLTLAGGEELTANVVVAAQGMDWRRLDAPGIEELLGRGVYYGAGRSEAARADGEDVVVVGAGNSAGQAVLNFADAGARVTMLVRGDSLGKAMSAYLVQRINVHPRIDVRLQTEAAGADGDGHLEAVSVRGPDGGLESLAARGLFLCIGGYPRSGVAEATGVRTDAKGYILSGPDLLERGARPEGWPLDRDPLALETSAPGLFVAGDLRHGSTKRVAGAVGEGSMAVALAHRRIAELSAAG
;
A
#
# COMPACT_ATOMS: atom_id res chain seq x y z
N MET A 1 2.59 -17.36 -0.02
CA MET A 1 1.48 -16.97 -0.96
C MET A 1 1.16 -18.14 -1.87
N SER A 2 -0.11 -18.53 -1.96
CA SER A 2 -0.53 -19.59 -2.87
C SER A 2 -0.14 -19.28 -4.34
N PRO A 3 0.05 -20.30 -5.19
CA PRO A 3 0.25 -20.08 -6.62
C PRO A 3 -0.92 -19.26 -7.18
N VAL A 4 -0.65 -18.41 -8.18
CA VAL A 4 -1.72 -17.66 -8.88
C VAL A 4 -2.74 -18.67 -9.41
N ARG A 5 -3.98 -18.51 -8.99
CA ARG A 5 -5.10 -19.35 -9.44
C ARG A 5 -5.41 -19.07 -10.92
N PRO A 6 -6.10 -19.94 -11.62
CA PRO A 6 -6.70 -19.60 -12.90
C PRO A 6 -7.52 -18.32 -12.83
N THR A 7 -7.83 -17.72 -13.97
CA THR A 7 -8.68 -16.52 -14.02
C THR A 7 -10.03 -16.81 -13.37
N VAL A 8 -10.38 -16.03 -12.36
CA VAL A 8 -11.68 -16.12 -11.68
C VAL A 8 -12.67 -15.11 -12.26
N THR A 9 -13.97 -15.34 -12.06
CA THR A 9 -15.00 -14.35 -12.46
C THR A 9 -15.62 -13.75 -11.20
N LEU A 10 -15.53 -12.44 -11.05
CA LEU A 10 -16.16 -11.69 -9.95
C LEU A 10 -17.39 -10.95 -10.49
N ILE A 11 -18.56 -11.27 -9.94
CA ILE A 11 -19.86 -10.71 -10.31
C ILE A 11 -20.33 -9.80 -9.18
N GLY A 12 -20.67 -8.56 -9.48
CA GLY A 12 -21.12 -7.60 -8.47
C GLY A 12 -21.72 -6.34 -9.06
N LEU A 13 -21.90 -5.33 -8.23
CA LEU A 13 -22.38 -4.00 -8.60
C LEU A 13 -21.22 -3.00 -8.55
N ARG A 14 -21.08 -2.17 -9.57
CA ARG A 14 -19.95 -1.25 -9.74
C ARG A 14 -19.80 -0.28 -8.55
N ASP A 15 -20.92 0.31 -8.13
CA ASP A 15 -20.97 1.40 -7.16
C ASP A 15 -21.16 0.92 -5.71
N GLU A 16 -20.96 -0.37 -5.46
CA GLU A 16 -20.96 -0.92 -4.09
C GLU A 16 -19.54 -0.96 -3.53
N PRO A 17 -19.26 -0.26 -2.40
CA PRO A 17 -17.92 -0.16 -1.82
C PRO A 17 -17.27 -1.51 -1.50
N GLU A 18 -18.04 -2.49 -1.00
CA GLU A 18 -17.51 -3.82 -0.69
C GLU A 18 -17.09 -4.57 -1.96
N HIS A 19 -17.84 -4.41 -3.06
CA HIS A 19 -17.48 -5.02 -4.34
C HIS A 19 -16.24 -4.37 -4.95
N HIS A 20 -16.08 -3.04 -4.76
CA HIS A 20 -14.84 -2.35 -5.11
C HIS A 20 -13.65 -2.89 -4.32
N ARG A 21 -13.79 -3.08 -3.00
CA ARG A 21 -12.72 -3.64 -2.16
C ARG A 21 -12.22 -5.00 -2.66
N LEU A 22 -13.13 -5.87 -3.13
CA LEU A 22 -12.74 -7.16 -3.69
C LEU A 22 -12.03 -7.02 -5.05
N ARG A 23 -12.47 -6.11 -5.92
CA ARG A 23 -11.74 -5.80 -7.17
C ARG A 23 -10.33 -5.29 -6.89
N ASP A 24 -10.21 -4.36 -5.94
CA ASP A 24 -8.92 -3.81 -5.52
C ASP A 24 -8.04 -4.90 -4.91
N LEU A 25 -8.60 -5.75 -4.03
CA LEU A 25 -7.90 -6.89 -3.46
C LEU A 25 -7.32 -7.80 -4.55
N LEU A 26 -8.16 -8.31 -5.48
CA LEU A 26 -7.72 -9.20 -6.55
C LEU A 26 -6.63 -8.56 -7.40
N THR A 27 -6.78 -7.27 -7.69
CA THR A 27 -5.77 -6.49 -8.43
C THR A 27 -4.46 -6.40 -7.66
N ARG A 28 -4.49 -6.14 -6.35
CA ARG A 28 -3.31 -5.97 -5.49
C ARG A 28 -2.57 -7.27 -5.21
N ILE A 29 -3.27 -8.39 -5.13
CA ILE A 29 -2.62 -9.72 -5.02
C ILE A 29 -2.19 -10.28 -6.38
N ALA A 30 -2.34 -9.49 -7.45
CA ALA A 30 -2.07 -9.90 -8.84
C ALA A 30 -2.79 -11.19 -9.25
N GLN A 31 -4.03 -11.38 -8.77
CA GLN A 31 -4.90 -12.48 -9.19
C GLN A 31 -5.64 -12.09 -10.47
N PRO A 32 -5.48 -12.84 -11.58
CA PRO A 32 -6.25 -12.60 -12.79
C PRO A 32 -7.76 -12.80 -12.54
N TYR A 33 -8.56 -11.83 -12.93
CA TYR A 33 -10.01 -11.93 -12.81
C TYR A 33 -10.73 -11.21 -13.98
N VAL A 34 -11.95 -11.67 -14.24
CA VAL A 34 -12.92 -10.99 -15.09
C VAL A 34 -13.98 -10.38 -14.19
N TRP A 35 -14.22 -9.08 -14.33
CA TRP A 35 -15.34 -8.41 -13.70
C TRP A 35 -16.58 -8.48 -14.58
N VAL A 36 -17.71 -8.87 -13.97
CA VAL A 36 -19.02 -8.89 -14.64
C VAL A 36 -20.00 -8.10 -13.80
N GLU A 37 -20.62 -7.08 -14.41
CA GLU A 37 -21.71 -6.31 -13.78
C GLU A 37 -22.93 -7.21 -13.57
N ALA A 38 -23.41 -7.34 -12.34
CA ALA A 38 -24.49 -8.26 -11.99
C ALA A 38 -25.80 -7.97 -12.74
N SER A 39 -26.08 -6.68 -13.02
CA SER A 39 -27.26 -6.23 -13.78
C SER A 39 -27.15 -6.40 -15.29
N SER A 40 -25.96 -6.75 -15.81
CA SER A 40 -25.77 -6.99 -17.24
C SER A 40 -26.46 -8.31 -17.70
N PRO A 41 -26.73 -8.47 -19.00
CA PRO A 41 -27.24 -9.74 -19.52
C PRO A 41 -26.33 -10.92 -19.19
N GLU A 42 -25.02 -10.74 -19.25
CA GLU A 42 -24.04 -11.78 -18.91
C GLU A 42 -24.06 -12.08 -17.41
N GLY A 43 -24.07 -11.08 -16.54
CA GLY A 43 -24.13 -11.24 -15.08
C GLY A 43 -25.39 -11.98 -14.66
N THR A 44 -26.55 -11.58 -15.18
CA THR A 44 -27.82 -12.25 -14.92
C THR A 44 -27.80 -13.72 -15.38
N ARG A 45 -27.20 -14.01 -16.56
CA ARG A 45 -27.05 -15.37 -17.06
C ARG A 45 -26.15 -16.20 -16.15
N LEU A 46 -24.95 -15.72 -15.80
CA LEU A 46 -23.99 -16.44 -14.97
C LEU A 46 -24.54 -16.71 -13.56
N LEU A 47 -25.20 -15.73 -12.95
CA LEU A 47 -25.84 -15.91 -11.65
C LEU A 47 -26.90 -17.02 -11.70
N ARG A 48 -27.76 -17.05 -12.71
CA ARG A 48 -28.78 -18.07 -12.87
C ARG A 48 -28.21 -19.47 -13.13
N GLU A 49 -27.11 -19.58 -13.92
CA GLU A 49 -26.53 -20.87 -14.32
C GLU A 49 -25.59 -21.45 -13.31
N ARG A 50 -24.89 -20.60 -12.54
CA ARG A 50 -23.77 -21.04 -11.70
C ARG A 50 -23.99 -20.78 -10.21
N ALA A 51 -24.70 -19.73 -9.81
CA ALA A 51 -24.85 -19.37 -8.41
C ALA A 51 -26.03 -20.12 -7.77
N PRO A 52 -25.95 -20.42 -6.45
CA PRO A 52 -27.10 -20.90 -5.67
C PRO A 52 -28.29 -19.93 -5.77
N ALA A 53 -29.52 -20.45 -5.64
CA ALA A 53 -30.73 -19.66 -5.78
C ALA A 53 -30.86 -18.53 -4.72
N ASP A 54 -30.23 -18.67 -3.58
CA ASP A 54 -30.17 -17.73 -2.48
C ASP A 54 -28.87 -16.92 -2.44
N ALA A 55 -28.05 -16.99 -3.52
CA ALA A 55 -26.78 -16.31 -3.58
C ALA A 55 -26.90 -14.79 -3.38
N ARG A 56 -26.04 -14.24 -2.53
CA ARG A 56 -25.91 -12.80 -2.32
C ARG A 56 -24.65 -12.29 -2.99
N LEU A 57 -24.74 -11.10 -3.58
CA LEU A 57 -23.62 -10.42 -4.17
C LEU A 57 -22.62 -9.94 -3.07
N PRO A 58 -21.32 -9.85 -3.41
CA PRO A 58 -20.71 -10.27 -4.67
C PRO A 58 -20.55 -11.79 -4.76
N VAL A 59 -20.51 -12.29 -5.99
CA VAL A 59 -20.29 -13.71 -6.28
C VAL A 59 -18.97 -13.89 -7.01
N LEU A 60 -18.15 -14.85 -6.58
CA LEU A 60 -16.91 -15.21 -7.25
C LEU A 60 -16.99 -16.66 -7.72
N ILE A 61 -16.70 -16.88 -9.01
CA ILE A 61 -16.61 -18.18 -9.64
C ILE A 61 -15.14 -18.53 -9.82
N ASP A 62 -14.68 -19.59 -9.15
CA ASP A 62 -13.30 -20.09 -9.18
C ASP A 62 -13.35 -21.56 -9.68
N GLY A 63 -13.26 -21.75 -10.99
CA GLY A 63 -13.48 -23.06 -11.62
C GLY A 63 -14.90 -23.59 -11.35
N GLU A 64 -15.02 -24.69 -10.61
CA GLU A 64 -16.32 -25.25 -10.20
C GLU A 64 -16.85 -24.63 -8.92
N ASP A 65 -16.00 -24.01 -8.11
CA ASP A 65 -16.38 -23.40 -6.84
C ASP A 65 -17.11 -22.07 -7.05
N VAL A 66 -18.15 -21.83 -6.26
CA VAL A 66 -18.91 -20.57 -6.26
C VAL A 66 -18.99 -20.04 -4.84
N LEU A 67 -18.39 -18.89 -4.63
CA LEU A 67 -18.39 -18.19 -3.35
C LEU A 67 -19.34 -17.00 -3.41
N THR A 68 -20.14 -16.79 -2.38
CA THR A 68 -21.19 -15.75 -2.35
C THR A 68 -21.10 -14.88 -1.10
N ALA A 69 -21.68 -13.69 -1.12
CA ALA A 69 -21.67 -12.74 -0.02
C ALA A 69 -20.24 -12.46 0.50
N LEU A 70 -19.32 -12.31 -0.42
CA LEU A 70 -17.89 -12.24 -0.10
C LEU A 70 -17.51 -10.91 0.54
N THR A 71 -16.63 -11.00 1.53
CA THR A 71 -15.76 -9.93 2.01
C THR A 71 -14.30 -10.25 1.70
N THR A 72 -13.40 -9.30 1.90
CA THR A 72 -11.95 -9.53 1.79
C THR A 72 -11.51 -10.68 2.69
N GLU A 73 -11.95 -10.69 3.94
CA GLU A 73 -11.58 -11.68 4.95
C GLU A 73 -12.10 -13.07 4.59
N SER A 74 -13.39 -13.16 4.17
CA SER A 74 -13.97 -14.45 3.81
C SER A 74 -13.34 -15.05 2.56
N LEU A 75 -12.98 -14.24 1.58
CA LEU A 75 -12.27 -14.69 0.39
C LEU A 75 -10.88 -15.22 0.72
N MET A 76 -10.11 -14.47 1.52
CA MET A 76 -8.76 -14.87 1.92
C MET A 76 -8.78 -16.13 2.79
N ALA A 77 -9.81 -16.29 3.65
CA ALA A 77 -10.02 -17.51 4.43
C ALA A 77 -10.37 -18.70 3.54
N ALA A 78 -11.29 -18.55 2.58
CA ALA A 78 -11.65 -19.59 1.62
C ALA A 78 -10.45 -20.06 0.78
N TRP A 79 -9.55 -19.13 0.45
CA TRP A 79 -8.33 -19.45 -0.28
C TRP A 79 -7.17 -19.91 0.61
N GLN A 80 -7.37 -19.99 1.92
CA GLN A 80 -6.36 -20.41 2.91
C GLN A 80 -5.05 -19.60 2.78
N THR A 81 -5.15 -18.32 2.45
CA THR A 81 -4.00 -17.44 2.20
C THR A 81 -3.52 -16.71 3.45
N SER A 82 -4.26 -16.79 4.55
CA SER A 82 -3.89 -16.20 5.84
C SER A 82 -3.73 -17.32 6.88
N SER A 83 -2.52 -17.47 7.40
CA SER A 83 -2.21 -18.29 8.58
C SER A 83 -1.72 -17.37 9.70
N GLY A 84 -1.91 -17.76 10.95
CA GLY A 84 -1.22 -17.09 12.06
C GLY A 84 0.28 -17.41 12.07
N PRO A 85 1.06 -16.74 12.95
CA PRO A 85 2.46 -17.06 13.14
C PRO A 85 2.59 -18.49 13.68
N THR A 86 3.57 -19.25 13.17
CA THR A 86 3.77 -20.64 13.58
C THR A 86 4.67 -20.76 14.82
N ARG A 87 5.36 -19.67 15.21
CA ARG A 87 6.28 -19.61 16.33
C ARG A 87 5.86 -18.51 17.31
N LYS A 88 6.32 -18.63 18.55
CA LYS A 88 6.16 -17.60 19.58
C LYS A 88 7.40 -16.70 19.71
N HIS A 89 8.50 -17.08 19.07
CA HIS A 89 9.75 -16.32 19.05
C HIS A 89 10.37 -16.37 17.64
N TYR A 90 10.90 -15.23 17.20
CA TYR A 90 11.60 -15.07 15.93
C TYR A 90 12.92 -14.30 16.13
N ASP A 91 13.90 -14.55 15.26
CA ASP A 91 15.11 -13.72 15.22
C ASP A 91 14.78 -12.32 14.70
N LEU A 92 13.88 -12.26 13.69
CA LEU A 92 13.45 -11.00 13.10
C LEU A 92 11.93 -10.97 12.86
N ALA A 93 11.28 -9.95 13.39
CA ALA A 93 9.90 -9.60 13.05
C ALA A 93 9.87 -8.33 12.19
N ILE A 94 9.11 -8.36 11.10
CA ILE A 94 8.96 -7.25 10.16
C ILE A 94 7.51 -6.79 10.20
N ILE A 95 7.29 -5.50 10.39
CA ILE A 95 5.95 -4.90 10.46
C ILE A 95 5.70 -4.12 9.17
N GLY A 96 4.86 -4.68 8.29
CA GLY A 96 4.51 -4.15 6.98
C GLY A 96 5.18 -4.92 5.84
N ALA A 97 4.38 -5.35 4.86
CA ALA A 97 4.80 -6.06 3.66
C ALA A 97 4.84 -5.17 2.41
N GLY A 98 5.21 -3.89 2.58
CA GLY A 98 5.61 -3.01 1.47
C GLY A 98 6.99 -3.38 0.90
N PRO A 99 7.52 -2.64 -0.09
CA PRO A 99 8.81 -2.94 -0.70
C PRO A 99 9.96 -3.05 0.31
N ALA A 100 10.00 -2.22 1.35
CA ALA A 100 11.02 -2.28 2.39
C ALA A 100 10.92 -3.56 3.22
N GLY A 101 9.71 -3.91 3.69
CA GLY A 101 9.51 -5.11 4.51
C GLY A 101 9.71 -6.39 3.74
N LEU A 102 9.25 -6.46 2.48
CA LEU A 102 9.48 -7.62 1.62
C LEU A 102 10.95 -7.82 1.29
N ALA A 103 11.70 -6.73 1.04
CA ALA A 103 13.15 -6.81 0.85
C ALA A 103 13.83 -7.32 2.13
N ALA A 104 13.50 -6.75 3.30
CA ALA A 104 14.02 -7.23 4.58
C ALA A 104 13.71 -8.73 4.79
N ALA A 105 12.50 -9.19 4.45
CA ALA A 105 12.12 -10.59 4.57
C ALA A 105 12.95 -11.53 3.70
N VAL A 106 13.18 -11.14 2.42
CA VAL A 106 14.01 -11.91 1.49
C VAL A 106 15.43 -12.06 2.03
N TYR A 107 16.06 -10.94 2.43
CA TYR A 107 17.45 -10.98 2.91
C TYR A 107 17.56 -11.72 4.25
N ALA A 108 16.71 -11.42 5.22
CA ALA A 108 16.77 -12.07 6.53
C ALA A 108 16.57 -13.59 6.46
N ALA A 109 15.59 -14.04 5.71
CA ALA A 109 15.35 -15.49 5.54
C ALA A 109 16.46 -16.16 4.73
N SER A 110 17.00 -15.50 3.70
CA SER A 110 18.13 -16.03 2.92
C SER A 110 19.41 -16.16 3.77
N ASP A 111 19.57 -15.29 4.77
CA ASP A 111 20.69 -15.34 5.73
C ASP A 111 20.44 -16.35 6.87
N GLY A 112 19.32 -17.06 6.87
CA GLY A 112 18.98 -18.11 7.82
C GLY A 112 18.29 -17.65 9.11
N LEU A 113 17.88 -16.38 9.21
CA LEU A 113 17.12 -15.90 10.35
C LEU A 113 15.68 -16.43 10.33
N THR A 114 15.18 -16.90 11.48
CA THR A 114 13.76 -17.18 11.64
C THR A 114 12.99 -15.85 11.52
N THR A 115 12.27 -15.68 10.40
CA THR A 115 11.70 -14.38 9.98
C THR A 115 10.20 -14.46 9.83
N VAL A 116 9.48 -13.47 10.39
CA VAL A 116 8.05 -13.28 10.20
C VAL A 116 7.75 -11.86 9.70
N VAL A 117 6.80 -11.75 8.78
CA VAL A 117 6.26 -10.48 8.28
C VAL A 117 4.81 -10.37 8.65
N PHE A 118 4.43 -9.31 9.36
CA PHE A 118 3.05 -9.00 9.68
C PHE A 118 2.52 -7.90 8.75
N GLU A 119 1.45 -8.18 8.03
CA GLU A 119 0.78 -7.22 7.18
C GLU A 119 -0.71 -7.13 7.57
N ARG A 120 -1.19 -5.92 7.84
CA ARG A 120 -2.59 -5.68 8.24
C ARG A 120 -3.59 -5.90 7.10
N ASP A 121 -3.10 -5.92 5.88
CA ASP A 121 -3.87 -6.04 4.64
C ASP A 121 -3.19 -7.11 3.75
N VAL A 122 -2.84 -6.78 2.52
CA VAL A 122 -2.11 -7.67 1.62
C VAL A 122 -0.75 -7.07 1.22
N PRO A 123 0.24 -7.91 0.82
CA PRO A 123 1.55 -7.45 0.45
C PRO A 123 1.56 -6.43 -0.69
N GLY A 124 2.53 -5.51 -0.64
CA GLY A 124 2.75 -4.49 -1.68
C GLY A 124 2.69 -3.06 -1.16
N GLY A 125 1.99 -2.80 -0.04
CA GLY A 125 1.82 -1.46 0.49
C GLY A 125 1.30 -0.49 -0.58
N GLN A 126 1.69 0.78 -0.53
CA GLN A 126 1.27 1.76 -1.54
C GLN A 126 1.81 1.45 -2.95
N ALA A 127 2.98 0.82 -3.07
CA ALA A 127 3.52 0.41 -4.36
C ALA A 127 2.61 -0.60 -5.09
N GLY A 128 1.90 -1.46 -4.35
CA GLY A 128 0.96 -2.44 -4.89
C GLY A 128 -0.20 -1.83 -5.70
N HIS A 129 -0.56 -0.57 -5.42
CA HIS A 129 -1.58 0.16 -6.17
C HIS A 129 -1.06 0.79 -7.48
N THR A 130 0.27 0.80 -7.69
CA THR A 130 0.89 1.40 -8.87
C THR A 130 0.69 0.49 -10.09
N SER A 131 0.15 1.04 -11.17
CA SER A 131 -0.08 0.29 -12.42
C SER A 131 1.23 -0.18 -13.04
N MET A 132 2.22 0.73 -13.14
CA MET A 132 3.50 0.48 -13.76
C MET A 132 4.61 1.24 -13.03
N ILE A 133 5.64 0.55 -12.59
CA ILE A 133 6.87 1.12 -12.03
C ILE A 133 7.94 1.00 -13.12
N GLU A 134 8.16 2.10 -13.86
CA GLU A 134 9.04 2.11 -15.02
C GLU A 134 10.49 2.41 -14.68
N ASN A 135 10.74 2.97 -13.49
CA ASN A 135 12.06 3.40 -13.03
C ASN A 135 12.63 2.51 -11.91
N PHE A 136 12.17 1.28 -11.78
CA PHE A 136 12.78 0.30 -10.88
C PHE A 136 13.86 -0.47 -11.62
N PHE A 137 15.05 -0.48 -11.06
CA PHE A 137 16.23 -1.10 -11.66
C PHE A 137 16.01 -2.59 -12.00
N GLY A 138 16.40 -2.99 -13.21
CA GLY A 138 16.27 -4.36 -13.70
C GLY A 138 14.99 -4.68 -14.48
N PHE A 139 14.08 -3.70 -14.65
CA PHE A 139 12.82 -3.86 -15.37
C PHE A 139 12.70 -2.80 -16.50
N PRO A 140 13.34 -3.02 -17.65
CA PRO A 140 13.36 -2.04 -18.75
C PRO A 140 11.96 -1.76 -19.34
N GLU A 141 11.05 -2.74 -19.30
CA GLU A 141 9.64 -2.58 -19.70
C GLU A 141 8.74 -2.14 -18.53
N GLY A 142 9.34 -1.88 -17.36
CA GLY A 142 8.60 -1.64 -16.12
C GLY A 142 8.02 -2.92 -15.52
N ILE A 143 7.42 -2.77 -14.33
CA ILE A 143 6.70 -3.85 -13.64
C ILE A 143 5.52 -3.29 -12.88
N GLY A 144 4.36 -3.97 -12.91
CA GLY A 144 3.24 -3.62 -12.06
C GLY A 144 3.56 -3.78 -10.58
N GLY A 145 3.14 -2.82 -9.74
CA GLY A 145 3.47 -2.85 -8.31
C GLY A 145 2.96 -4.10 -7.58
N ALA A 146 1.76 -4.56 -7.91
CA ALA A 146 1.19 -5.81 -7.39
C ALA A 146 2.03 -7.04 -7.79
N GLU A 147 2.48 -7.10 -9.04
CA GLU A 147 3.32 -8.20 -9.53
C GLU A 147 4.71 -8.20 -8.87
N LEU A 148 5.29 -7.03 -8.67
CA LEU A 148 6.56 -6.90 -7.92
C LEU A 148 6.40 -7.44 -6.49
N ALA A 149 5.33 -7.03 -5.80
CA ALA A 149 5.04 -7.49 -4.44
C ALA A 149 4.81 -9.01 -4.36
N ARG A 150 4.05 -9.56 -5.32
CA ARG A 150 3.80 -10.99 -5.42
C ARG A 150 5.10 -11.78 -5.62
N ARG A 151 5.99 -11.30 -6.50
CA ARG A 151 7.32 -11.94 -6.74
C ARG A 151 8.17 -11.89 -5.47
N ALA A 152 8.27 -10.72 -4.83
CA ALA A 152 9.05 -10.54 -3.62
C ALA A 152 8.51 -11.39 -2.45
N GLY A 153 7.18 -11.44 -2.26
CA GLY A 153 6.56 -12.28 -1.24
C GLY A 153 6.88 -13.77 -1.45
N ARG A 154 6.69 -14.27 -2.67
CA ARG A 154 7.07 -15.66 -3.00
C ARG A 154 8.55 -15.94 -2.77
N GLN A 155 9.41 -15.00 -3.12
CA GLN A 155 10.86 -15.13 -2.90
C GLN A 155 11.18 -15.24 -1.40
N ALA A 156 10.57 -14.40 -0.57
CA ALA A 156 10.73 -14.46 0.89
C ALA A 156 10.29 -15.82 1.45
N GLU A 157 9.12 -16.31 1.04
CA GLU A 157 8.62 -17.63 1.45
C GLU A 157 9.50 -18.80 0.99
N GLN A 158 10.08 -18.71 -0.22
CA GLN A 158 11.04 -19.72 -0.72
C GLN A 158 12.28 -19.84 0.16
N PHE A 159 12.70 -18.75 0.82
CA PHE A 159 13.78 -18.76 1.81
C PHE A 159 13.29 -19.09 3.23
N GLY A 160 11.99 -19.27 3.45
CA GLY A 160 11.42 -19.69 4.74
C GLY A 160 10.86 -18.57 5.60
N ALA A 161 10.70 -17.34 5.09
CA ALA A 161 9.98 -16.30 5.79
C ALA A 161 8.48 -16.64 5.91
N GLU A 162 7.89 -16.37 7.08
CA GLU A 162 6.44 -16.48 7.28
C GLU A 162 5.77 -15.15 6.93
N LEU A 163 4.80 -15.14 6.01
CA LEU A 163 3.99 -13.98 5.68
C LEU A 163 2.60 -14.11 6.32
N VAL A 164 2.34 -13.32 7.36
CA VAL A 164 1.07 -13.27 8.09
C VAL A 164 0.29 -12.06 7.60
N MET A 165 -0.73 -12.31 6.79
CA MET A 165 -1.59 -11.29 6.17
C MET A 165 -2.88 -11.07 6.97
N LEU A 166 -3.54 -9.93 6.78
CA LEU A 166 -4.76 -9.50 7.46
C LEU A 166 -4.60 -9.46 9.00
N ARG A 167 -3.36 -9.40 9.47
CA ARG A 167 -3.00 -9.32 10.88
C ARG A 167 -1.92 -8.27 11.11
N GLY A 168 -2.33 -7.12 11.58
CA GLY A 168 -1.40 -6.04 11.95
C GLY A 168 -0.83 -6.23 13.36
N VAL A 169 0.37 -5.74 13.57
CA VAL A 169 0.88 -5.46 14.91
C VAL A 169 0.21 -4.19 15.41
N VAL A 170 -0.36 -4.24 16.62
CA VAL A 170 -1.09 -3.12 17.25
C VAL A 170 -0.36 -2.55 18.45
N GLY A 171 0.65 -3.25 18.96
CA GLY A 171 1.47 -2.81 20.08
C GLY A 171 2.76 -3.61 20.19
N GLY A 172 3.62 -3.16 21.09
CA GLY A 172 4.86 -3.85 21.42
C GLY A 172 5.60 -3.13 22.54
N THR A 173 6.54 -3.82 23.17
CA THR A 173 7.38 -3.26 24.25
C THR A 173 8.83 -3.64 24.00
N PRO A 174 9.74 -2.65 23.91
CA PRO A 174 11.17 -2.94 23.90
C PRO A 174 11.63 -3.60 25.20
N ARG A 175 12.50 -4.60 25.09
CA ARG A 175 13.14 -5.30 26.19
C ARG A 175 14.66 -5.25 26.04
N PRO A 176 15.43 -5.50 27.09
CA PRO A 176 16.88 -5.56 26.98
C PRO A 176 17.38 -6.63 25.99
N ASP A 177 16.65 -7.74 25.88
CA ASP A 177 16.95 -8.94 25.10
C ASP A 177 16.11 -9.06 23.80
N GLY A 178 15.32 -8.04 23.43
CA GLY A 178 14.49 -8.07 22.24
C GLY A 178 13.24 -7.21 22.34
N HIS A 179 12.13 -7.70 21.80
CA HIS A 179 10.86 -6.99 21.73
C HIS A 179 9.68 -7.93 21.93
N ASP A 180 8.71 -7.53 22.74
CA ASP A 180 7.39 -8.12 22.75
C ASP A 180 6.54 -7.46 21.65
N LEU A 181 5.68 -8.22 20.98
CA LEU A 181 4.77 -7.74 19.96
C LEU A 181 3.37 -8.26 20.23
N THR A 182 2.36 -7.40 20.09
CA THR A 182 0.95 -7.73 20.23
C THR A 182 0.26 -7.57 18.86
N LEU A 183 -0.38 -8.64 18.39
CA LEU A 183 -1.13 -8.66 17.15
C LEU A 183 -2.58 -8.18 17.35
N ALA A 184 -3.19 -7.71 16.29
CA ALA A 184 -4.64 -7.54 16.24
C ALA A 184 -5.31 -8.89 16.56
N GLY A 185 -6.15 -8.90 17.61
CA GLY A 185 -6.72 -10.13 18.18
C GLY A 185 -6.09 -10.57 19.50
N GLY A 186 -5.05 -9.86 19.99
CA GLY A 186 -4.46 -10.07 21.32
C GLY A 186 -3.43 -11.18 21.41
N GLU A 187 -3.03 -11.78 20.31
CA GLU A 187 -1.93 -12.74 20.28
C GLU A 187 -0.58 -12.03 20.52
N GLU A 188 0.25 -12.62 21.38
CA GLU A 188 1.58 -12.12 21.74
C GLU A 188 2.70 -13.02 21.24
N LEU A 189 3.79 -12.42 20.83
CA LEU A 189 5.03 -13.08 20.43
C LEU A 189 6.25 -12.20 20.73
N THR A 190 7.44 -12.78 20.61
CA THR A 190 8.69 -12.06 20.84
C THR A 190 9.60 -12.11 19.61
N ALA A 191 10.48 -11.12 19.47
CA ALA A 191 11.52 -11.12 18.47
C ALA A 191 12.82 -10.51 19.02
N ASN A 192 13.97 -11.02 18.60
CA ASN A 192 15.26 -10.43 18.96
C ASN A 192 15.39 -9.01 18.39
N VAL A 193 14.94 -8.84 17.14
CA VAL A 193 14.99 -7.57 16.39
C VAL A 193 13.69 -7.34 15.67
N VAL A 194 13.30 -6.06 15.51
CA VAL A 194 12.10 -5.65 14.76
C VAL A 194 12.48 -4.66 13.68
N VAL A 195 11.89 -4.80 12.49
CA VAL A 195 11.94 -3.81 11.40
C VAL A 195 10.56 -3.19 11.21
N ALA A 196 10.42 -1.91 11.52
CA ALA A 196 9.24 -1.10 11.26
C ALA A 196 9.24 -0.63 9.79
N ALA A 197 8.36 -1.19 8.97
CA ALA A 197 8.25 -0.92 7.53
C ALA A 197 6.80 -0.64 7.08
N GLN A 198 5.96 -0.10 8.00
CA GLN A 198 4.52 0.13 7.79
C GLN A 198 4.21 1.21 6.74
N GLY A 199 5.21 2.00 6.33
CA GLY A 199 5.06 3.03 5.32
C GLY A 199 4.13 4.16 5.74
N MET A 200 3.19 4.53 4.85
CA MET A 200 2.33 5.70 4.99
C MET A 200 0.87 5.33 4.79
N ASP A 201 -0.02 6.08 5.43
CA ASP A 201 -1.45 6.11 5.10
C ASP A 201 -1.78 7.27 4.17
N TRP A 202 -2.85 7.14 3.39
CA TRP A 202 -3.31 8.20 2.51
C TRP A 202 -3.80 9.41 3.29
N ARG A 203 -3.38 10.59 2.85
CA ARG A 203 -3.96 11.85 3.36
C ARG A 203 -5.40 11.93 2.92
N ARG A 204 -6.31 12.24 3.85
CA ARG A 204 -7.72 12.46 3.55
C ARG A 204 -7.93 13.87 3.02
N LEU A 205 -8.81 14.01 2.04
CA LEU A 205 -9.32 15.28 1.56
C LEU A 205 -10.58 15.60 2.37
N ASP A 206 -10.51 16.66 3.16
CA ASP A 206 -11.67 17.16 3.93
C ASP A 206 -12.46 18.13 3.03
N ALA A 207 -13.41 17.57 2.27
CA ALA A 207 -14.29 18.33 1.40
C ALA A 207 -15.67 17.62 1.29
N PRO A 208 -16.76 18.36 1.04
CA PRO A 208 -18.11 17.81 0.94
C PRO A 208 -18.21 16.66 -0.07
N GLY A 209 -18.96 15.63 0.25
CA GLY A 209 -19.26 14.48 -0.62
C GLY A 209 -18.13 13.46 -0.77
N ILE A 210 -16.92 13.75 -0.30
CA ILE A 210 -15.75 12.85 -0.48
C ILE A 210 -15.93 11.54 0.28
N GLU A 211 -16.31 11.58 1.54
CA GLU A 211 -16.46 10.35 2.36
C GLU A 211 -17.73 9.58 1.99
N GLU A 212 -18.80 10.26 1.65
CA GLU A 212 -20.09 9.66 1.26
C GLU A 212 -19.98 8.86 -0.05
N LEU A 213 -19.13 9.34 -0.97
CA LEU A 213 -18.93 8.73 -2.28
C LEU A 213 -17.67 7.84 -2.35
N LEU A 214 -17.03 7.57 -1.19
CA LEU A 214 -15.87 6.69 -1.14
C LEU A 214 -16.23 5.25 -1.55
N GLY A 215 -15.53 4.72 -2.58
CA GLY A 215 -15.83 3.44 -3.20
C GLY A 215 -16.98 3.47 -4.21
N ARG A 216 -17.60 4.65 -4.40
CA ARG A 216 -18.73 4.91 -5.32
C ARG A 216 -18.37 5.95 -6.39
N GLY A 217 -17.13 5.93 -6.82
CA GLY A 217 -16.55 6.89 -7.76
C GLY A 217 -15.44 7.76 -7.17
N VAL A 218 -15.33 7.86 -5.82
CA VAL A 218 -14.21 8.53 -5.15
C VAL A 218 -13.25 7.46 -4.59
N TYR A 219 -11.95 7.61 -4.86
CA TYR A 219 -10.92 6.64 -4.49
C TYR A 219 -9.62 7.33 -4.06
N TYR A 220 -8.89 6.72 -3.12
CA TYR A 220 -7.52 7.12 -2.80
C TYR A 220 -6.52 6.23 -3.54
N GLY A 221 -5.49 6.86 -4.13
CA GLY A 221 -4.45 6.17 -4.89
C GLY A 221 -4.71 6.13 -6.39
N ALA A 222 -3.96 5.26 -7.09
CA ALA A 222 -3.88 5.25 -8.55
C ALA A 222 -5.05 4.55 -9.28
N GLY A 223 -6.00 3.96 -8.56
CA GLY A 223 -7.25 3.41 -9.14
C GLY A 223 -7.07 2.34 -10.22
N ARG A 224 -6.06 1.48 -10.10
CA ARG A 224 -5.75 0.48 -11.13
C ARG A 224 -6.91 -0.46 -11.45
N SER A 225 -7.68 -0.88 -10.45
CA SER A 225 -8.86 -1.74 -10.62
C SER A 225 -9.97 -1.07 -11.42
N GLU A 226 -10.01 0.27 -11.42
CA GLU A 226 -11.04 1.07 -12.08
C GLU A 226 -10.67 1.43 -13.53
N ALA A 227 -9.37 1.54 -13.84
CA ALA A 227 -8.90 1.98 -15.16
C ALA A 227 -9.39 1.10 -16.30
N ALA A 228 -9.47 -0.22 -16.11
CA ALA A 228 -9.96 -1.16 -17.12
C ALA A 228 -11.42 -0.93 -17.56
N ARG A 229 -12.19 -0.10 -16.84
CA ARG A 229 -13.59 0.20 -17.10
C ARG A 229 -13.84 1.67 -17.44
N ALA A 230 -12.78 2.46 -17.52
CA ALA A 230 -12.88 3.90 -17.69
C ALA A 230 -12.92 4.35 -19.17
N ASP A 231 -12.98 3.42 -20.13
CA ASP A 231 -13.04 3.77 -21.56
C ASP A 231 -14.24 4.68 -21.87
N GLY A 232 -13.93 5.83 -22.48
CA GLY A 232 -14.93 6.86 -22.80
C GLY A 232 -15.43 7.69 -21.61
N GLU A 233 -15.04 7.39 -20.37
CA GLU A 233 -15.48 8.11 -19.17
C GLU A 233 -14.65 9.37 -18.90
N ASP A 234 -15.23 10.30 -18.14
CA ASP A 234 -14.54 11.45 -17.58
C ASP A 234 -13.99 11.11 -16.19
N VAL A 235 -12.68 11.27 -16.03
CA VAL A 235 -11.96 10.94 -14.81
C VAL A 235 -11.18 12.16 -14.31
N VAL A 236 -11.29 12.46 -13.03
CA VAL A 236 -10.50 13.51 -12.37
C VAL A 236 -9.43 12.86 -11.50
N VAL A 237 -8.17 13.29 -11.65
CA VAL A 237 -7.05 12.85 -10.81
C VAL A 237 -6.46 14.06 -10.10
N VAL A 238 -6.37 14.01 -8.77
CA VAL A 238 -5.82 15.10 -7.94
C VAL A 238 -4.42 14.75 -7.47
N GLY A 239 -3.44 15.58 -7.80
CA GLY A 239 -2.06 15.42 -7.33
C GLY A 239 -1.03 15.85 -8.36
N ALA A 240 0.22 16.01 -7.94
CA ALA A 240 1.34 16.45 -8.79
C ALA A 240 2.58 15.53 -8.70
N GLY A 241 2.52 14.47 -7.93
CA GLY A 241 3.62 13.51 -7.79
C GLY A 241 3.59 12.39 -8.83
N ASN A 242 4.59 11.50 -8.79
CA ASN A 242 4.70 10.38 -9.72
C ASN A 242 3.46 9.45 -9.69
N SER A 243 2.88 9.22 -8.52
CA SER A 243 1.67 8.39 -8.40
C SER A 243 0.49 8.98 -9.18
N ALA A 244 0.30 10.32 -9.09
CA ALA A 244 -0.72 11.01 -9.89
C ALA A 244 -0.42 10.92 -11.39
N GLY A 245 0.83 11.15 -11.80
CA GLY A 245 1.23 11.06 -13.20
C GLY A 245 1.04 9.66 -13.79
N GLN A 246 1.37 8.63 -13.05
CA GLN A 246 1.13 7.24 -13.46
C GLN A 246 -0.36 6.89 -13.54
N ALA A 247 -1.17 7.39 -12.59
CA ALA A 247 -2.62 7.21 -12.62
C ALA A 247 -3.24 7.87 -13.87
N VAL A 248 -2.89 9.13 -14.13
CA VAL A 248 -3.36 9.91 -15.28
C VAL A 248 -3.08 9.20 -16.60
N LEU A 249 -1.83 8.72 -16.79
CA LEU A 249 -1.46 7.97 -17.99
C LEU A 249 -2.19 6.65 -18.08
N ASN A 250 -2.31 5.91 -16.98
CA ASN A 250 -3.01 4.63 -16.98
C ASN A 250 -4.49 4.75 -17.37
N PHE A 251 -5.20 5.78 -16.88
CA PHE A 251 -6.58 6.05 -17.29
C PHE A 251 -6.70 6.52 -18.75
N ALA A 252 -5.82 7.41 -19.16
CA ALA A 252 -5.83 7.95 -20.52
C ALA A 252 -5.48 6.87 -21.57
N ASP A 253 -4.50 6.00 -21.28
CA ASP A 253 -4.16 4.84 -22.12
C ASP A 253 -5.30 3.81 -22.17
N ALA A 254 -6.13 3.71 -21.11
CA ALA A 254 -7.32 2.89 -21.05
C ALA A 254 -8.55 3.52 -21.76
N GLY A 255 -8.43 4.72 -22.33
CA GLY A 255 -9.46 5.37 -23.13
C GLY A 255 -10.25 6.48 -22.42
N ALA A 256 -10.02 6.75 -21.14
CA ALA A 256 -10.67 7.81 -20.40
C ALA A 256 -10.26 9.21 -20.88
N ARG A 257 -11.14 10.20 -20.70
CA ARG A 257 -10.81 11.64 -20.72
C ARG A 257 -10.40 12.04 -19.32
N VAL A 258 -9.14 12.45 -19.14
CA VAL A 258 -8.59 12.69 -17.82
C VAL A 258 -8.34 14.19 -17.57
N THR A 259 -8.93 14.73 -16.52
CA THR A 259 -8.58 16.04 -15.99
C THR A 259 -7.68 15.88 -14.78
N MET A 260 -6.45 16.40 -14.87
CA MET A 260 -5.47 16.38 -13.78
C MET A 260 -5.48 17.69 -13.03
N LEU A 261 -5.85 17.67 -11.75
CA LEU A 261 -5.85 18.85 -10.88
C LEU A 261 -4.55 18.96 -10.09
N VAL A 262 -3.87 20.06 -10.26
CA VAL A 262 -2.58 20.36 -9.64
C VAL A 262 -2.65 21.68 -8.87
N ARG A 263 -2.53 21.59 -7.53
CA ARG A 263 -2.55 22.78 -6.66
C ARG A 263 -1.37 23.74 -6.93
N GLY A 264 -0.24 23.21 -7.38
CA GLY A 264 0.95 24.00 -7.74
C GLY A 264 0.85 24.64 -9.12
N ASP A 265 1.84 25.42 -9.44
CA ASP A 265 2.01 26.13 -10.72
C ASP A 265 2.76 25.32 -11.79
N SER A 266 3.21 24.09 -11.46
CA SER A 266 4.02 23.26 -12.33
C SER A 266 3.99 21.78 -11.93
N LEU A 267 4.05 20.87 -12.89
CA LEU A 267 4.24 19.43 -12.68
C LEU A 267 5.69 19.09 -12.30
N GLY A 268 6.66 19.78 -12.90
CA GLY A 268 8.08 19.42 -12.82
C GLY A 268 8.72 19.55 -11.43
N LYS A 269 8.03 20.16 -10.46
CA LYS A 269 8.53 20.29 -9.07
C LYS A 269 8.51 18.98 -8.28
N ALA A 270 7.60 18.06 -8.64
CA ALA A 270 7.35 16.84 -7.84
C ALA A 270 7.25 15.55 -8.68
N MET A 271 7.24 15.68 -10.01
CA MET A 271 7.07 14.58 -10.95
C MET A 271 8.33 14.35 -11.77
N SER A 272 8.64 13.10 -12.07
CA SER A 272 9.75 12.72 -12.94
C SER A 272 9.56 13.24 -14.36
N ALA A 273 10.64 13.71 -14.99
CA ALA A 273 10.60 14.39 -16.30
C ALA A 273 9.92 13.55 -17.40
N TYR A 274 10.17 12.23 -17.42
CA TYR A 274 9.56 11.34 -18.42
C TYR A 274 8.03 11.29 -18.32
N LEU A 275 7.45 11.34 -17.10
CA LEU A 275 6.00 11.41 -16.90
C LEU A 275 5.44 12.75 -17.40
N VAL A 276 6.12 13.87 -17.01
CA VAL A 276 5.71 15.20 -17.47
C VAL A 276 5.69 15.29 -19.00
N GLN A 277 6.71 14.75 -19.66
CA GLN A 277 6.78 14.73 -21.13
C GLN A 277 5.62 13.93 -21.74
N ARG A 278 5.30 12.72 -21.23
CA ARG A 278 4.20 11.91 -21.71
C ARG A 278 2.85 12.57 -21.48
N ILE A 279 2.63 13.16 -20.31
CA ILE A 279 1.37 13.85 -19.98
C ILE A 279 1.13 15.03 -20.90
N ASN A 280 2.14 15.86 -21.14
CA ASN A 280 2.01 17.09 -21.95
C ASN A 280 1.65 16.83 -23.43
N VAL A 281 1.95 15.65 -23.96
CA VAL A 281 1.66 15.30 -25.35
C VAL A 281 0.45 14.38 -25.50
N HIS A 282 -0.15 13.91 -24.41
CA HIS A 282 -1.22 12.94 -24.47
C HIS A 282 -2.57 13.61 -24.78
N PRO A 283 -3.28 13.23 -25.86
CA PRO A 283 -4.46 13.95 -26.36
C PRO A 283 -5.70 13.85 -25.46
N ARG A 284 -5.72 12.91 -24.51
CA ARG A 284 -6.85 12.69 -23.60
C ARG A 284 -6.63 13.27 -22.20
N ILE A 285 -5.54 14.02 -21.99
CA ILE A 285 -5.17 14.57 -20.68
C ILE A 285 -5.26 16.10 -20.73
N ASP A 286 -6.08 16.67 -19.85
CA ASP A 286 -6.14 18.11 -19.55
C ASP A 286 -5.50 18.37 -18.20
N VAL A 287 -4.47 19.23 -18.14
CA VAL A 287 -3.77 19.57 -16.90
C VAL A 287 -4.20 20.96 -16.43
N ARG A 288 -4.87 21.02 -15.28
CA ARG A 288 -5.27 22.28 -14.63
C ARG A 288 -4.36 22.60 -13.47
N LEU A 289 -3.46 23.54 -13.69
CA LEU A 289 -2.55 24.07 -12.66
C LEU A 289 -3.30 25.06 -11.75
N GLN A 290 -2.78 25.24 -10.52
CA GLN A 290 -3.35 26.13 -9.51
C GLN A 290 -4.84 25.84 -9.25
N THR A 291 -5.23 24.56 -9.38
CA THR A 291 -6.60 24.11 -9.27
C THR A 291 -6.67 22.98 -8.23
N GLU A 292 -7.69 23.01 -7.39
CA GLU A 292 -7.90 21.99 -6.34
C GLU A 292 -9.33 21.46 -6.35
N ALA A 293 -9.51 20.22 -5.91
CA ALA A 293 -10.85 19.67 -5.68
C ALA A 293 -11.44 20.27 -4.42
N ALA A 294 -12.67 20.75 -4.52
CA ALA A 294 -13.41 21.45 -3.47
C ALA A 294 -14.62 20.65 -2.97
N GLY A 295 -15.00 19.57 -3.66
CA GLY A 295 -16.11 18.70 -3.30
C GLY A 295 -16.37 17.62 -4.35
N ALA A 296 -17.25 16.70 -4.01
CA ALA A 296 -17.76 15.65 -4.89
C ALA A 296 -19.29 15.58 -4.77
N ASP A 297 -19.99 15.49 -5.89
CA ASP A 297 -21.45 15.53 -5.95
C ASP A 297 -21.95 14.27 -6.69
N GLY A 298 -23.11 13.72 -6.23
CA GLY A 298 -23.76 12.59 -6.90
C GLY A 298 -24.80 11.92 -6.00
N ASP A 299 -25.70 11.17 -6.60
CA ASP A 299 -26.71 10.36 -5.91
C ASP A 299 -26.37 8.87 -6.04
N GLY A 300 -25.87 8.29 -4.94
CA GLY A 300 -25.43 6.89 -4.89
C GLY A 300 -24.12 6.60 -5.61
N HIS A 301 -23.61 7.48 -6.45
CA HIS A 301 -22.31 7.41 -7.12
C HIS A 301 -21.84 8.81 -7.54
N LEU A 302 -20.53 8.94 -7.82
CA LEU A 302 -19.97 10.21 -8.29
C LEU A 302 -20.54 10.60 -9.68
N GLU A 303 -21.03 11.85 -9.77
CA GLU A 303 -21.52 12.45 -11.01
C GLU A 303 -20.72 13.69 -11.40
N ALA A 304 -20.23 14.45 -10.41
CA ALA A 304 -19.43 15.64 -10.64
C ALA A 304 -18.41 15.90 -9.53
N VAL A 305 -17.36 16.65 -9.87
CA VAL A 305 -16.35 17.15 -8.95
C VAL A 305 -16.40 18.68 -8.96
N SER A 306 -16.63 19.27 -7.80
CA SER A 306 -16.49 20.71 -7.61
C SER A 306 -15.01 21.07 -7.53
N VAL A 307 -14.54 22.00 -8.36
CA VAL A 307 -13.15 22.43 -8.40
C VAL A 307 -13.02 23.94 -8.18
N ARG A 308 -11.93 24.35 -7.54
CA ARG A 308 -11.59 25.76 -7.32
C ARG A 308 -10.39 26.14 -8.17
N GLY A 309 -10.58 27.09 -9.07
CA GLY A 309 -9.54 27.63 -9.94
C GLY A 309 -8.67 28.70 -9.26
N PRO A 310 -7.67 29.22 -10.00
CA PRO A 310 -6.72 30.22 -9.49
C PRO A 310 -7.35 31.58 -9.15
N ASP A 311 -8.49 31.88 -9.72
CA ASP A 311 -9.30 33.09 -9.43
C ASP A 311 -10.22 32.91 -8.20
N GLY A 312 -10.21 31.73 -7.58
CA GLY A 312 -11.09 31.37 -6.46
C GLY A 312 -12.49 30.97 -6.88
N GLY A 313 -12.81 31.01 -8.17
CA GLY A 313 -14.10 30.58 -8.71
C GLY A 313 -14.31 29.08 -8.56
N LEU A 314 -15.59 28.69 -8.32
CA LEU A 314 -16.00 27.28 -8.29
C LEU A 314 -16.59 26.90 -9.65
N GLU A 315 -16.14 25.77 -10.16
CA GLU A 315 -16.64 25.13 -11.37
C GLU A 315 -17.03 23.68 -11.03
N SER A 316 -18.05 23.14 -11.69
CA SER A 316 -18.43 21.73 -11.59
C SER A 316 -17.96 20.98 -12.83
N LEU A 317 -17.16 19.92 -12.64
CA LEU A 317 -16.69 19.04 -13.70
C LEU A 317 -17.46 17.73 -13.64
N ALA A 318 -18.15 17.37 -14.70
CA ALA A 318 -18.73 16.03 -14.79
C ALA A 318 -17.62 14.97 -14.71
N ALA A 319 -17.79 13.98 -13.85
CA ALA A 319 -16.82 12.93 -13.65
C ALA A 319 -17.46 11.65 -13.12
N ARG A 320 -17.02 10.50 -13.65
CA ARG A 320 -17.42 9.18 -13.15
C ARG A 320 -16.43 8.59 -12.16
N GLY A 321 -15.23 9.17 -12.09
CA GLY A 321 -14.17 8.78 -11.16
C GLY A 321 -13.35 9.97 -10.68
N LEU A 322 -13.11 10.03 -9.36
CA LEU A 322 -12.20 10.98 -8.70
C LEU A 322 -11.12 10.19 -7.96
N PHE A 323 -9.85 10.38 -8.36
CA PHE A 323 -8.71 9.67 -7.79
C PHE A 323 -7.78 10.63 -7.04
N LEU A 324 -7.67 10.43 -5.73
CA LEU A 324 -6.95 11.33 -4.81
C LEU A 324 -5.53 10.81 -4.58
N CYS A 325 -4.55 11.40 -5.27
CA CYS A 325 -3.12 11.12 -5.16
C CYS A 325 -2.41 12.27 -4.41
N ILE A 326 -2.94 12.68 -3.26
CA ILE A 326 -2.55 13.88 -2.51
C ILE A 326 -1.47 13.62 -1.45
N GLY A 327 -0.76 12.49 -1.54
CA GLY A 327 0.27 12.08 -0.60
C GLY A 327 -0.31 11.41 0.65
N GLY A 328 0.53 11.28 1.68
CA GLY A 328 0.17 10.58 2.90
C GLY A 328 0.88 11.13 4.13
N TYR A 329 0.66 10.47 5.25
CA TYR A 329 1.34 10.68 6.53
C TYR A 329 1.93 9.35 7.01
N PRO A 330 3.06 9.37 7.78
CA PRO A 330 3.71 8.16 8.24
C PRO A 330 2.81 7.37 9.21
N ARG A 331 2.88 6.04 9.13
CA ARG A 331 2.15 5.13 10.03
C ARG A 331 2.98 4.79 11.26
N SER A 332 3.32 5.80 12.04
CA SER A 332 4.21 5.69 13.19
C SER A 332 3.52 5.28 14.50
N GLY A 333 2.19 5.24 14.55
CA GLY A 333 1.44 5.09 15.80
C GLY A 333 1.83 3.89 16.67
N VAL A 334 2.13 2.72 16.08
CA VAL A 334 2.62 1.55 16.84
C VAL A 334 4.00 1.83 17.44
N ALA A 335 4.89 2.45 16.67
CA ALA A 335 6.24 2.79 17.14
C ALA A 335 6.20 3.92 18.19
N GLU A 336 5.37 4.95 17.98
CA GLU A 336 5.17 6.03 18.96
C GLU A 336 4.66 5.51 20.30
N ALA A 337 3.77 4.52 20.29
CA ALA A 337 3.28 3.87 21.51
C ALA A 337 4.40 3.16 22.29
N THR A 338 5.54 2.84 21.66
CA THR A 338 6.73 2.28 22.32
C THR A 338 7.73 3.34 22.78
N GLY A 339 7.42 4.64 22.65
CA GLY A 339 8.30 5.75 22.99
C GLY A 339 9.39 6.05 21.97
N VAL A 340 9.27 5.54 20.74
CA VAL A 340 10.21 5.84 19.65
C VAL A 340 10.09 7.30 19.22
N ARG A 341 11.23 7.96 19.05
CA ARG A 341 11.30 9.39 18.68
C ARG A 341 10.91 9.60 17.20
N THR A 342 10.07 10.60 16.98
CA THR A 342 9.63 11.04 15.65
C THR A 342 9.94 12.50 15.41
N ASP A 343 9.93 12.94 14.15
CA ASP A 343 9.94 14.36 13.81
C ASP A 343 8.55 14.99 13.98
N ALA A 344 8.44 16.30 13.77
CA ALA A 344 7.18 17.06 13.91
C ALA A 344 6.08 16.61 12.91
N LYS A 345 6.40 15.78 11.92
CA LYS A 345 5.47 15.21 10.93
C LYS A 345 5.16 13.74 11.19
N GLY A 346 5.69 13.16 12.27
CA GLY A 346 5.49 11.78 12.68
C GLY A 346 6.43 10.78 11.98
N TYR A 347 7.44 11.20 11.21
CA TYR A 347 8.44 10.28 10.65
C TYR A 347 9.41 9.82 11.73
N ILE A 348 9.72 8.52 11.76
CA ILE A 348 10.61 7.94 12.78
C ILE A 348 12.05 8.38 12.52
N LEU A 349 12.70 8.93 13.55
CA LEU A 349 14.12 9.28 13.57
C LEU A 349 14.98 8.02 13.74
N SER A 350 16.14 7.97 13.07
CA SER A 350 17.03 6.82 13.14
C SER A 350 18.50 7.19 13.02
N GLY A 351 19.36 6.39 13.62
CA GLY A 351 20.80 6.54 13.48
C GLY A 351 21.30 7.95 13.81
N PRO A 352 21.96 8.62 12.85
CA PRO A 352 22.52 9.96 13.06
C PRO A 352 21.49 11.03 13.42
N ASP A 353 20.21 10.89 12.98
CA ASP A 353 19.15 11.84 13.29
C ASP A 353 18.77 11.88 14.77
N LEU A 354 19.17 10.86 15.52
CA LEU A 354 18.96 10.76 16.98
C LEU A 354 20.05 11.46 17.79
N LEU A 355 21.21 11.76 17.19
CA LEU A 355 22.33 12.36 17.91
C LEU A 355 22.06 13.83 18.24
N GLU A 356 22.23 14.19 19.51
CA GLU A 356 22.05 15.55 20.02
C GLU A 356 23.42 16.24 20.07
N ARG A 357 23.73 17.12 19.13
CA ARG A 357 25.03 17.78 18.99
C ARG A 357 26.21 16.79 18.92
N GLY A 358 26.00 15.62 18.30
CA GLY A 358 26.99 14.57 18.18
C GLY A 358 27.08 13.63 19.39
N ALA A 359 26.27 13.84 20.43
CA ALA A 359 26.16 12.95 21.56
C ALA A 359 24.99 11.97 21.39
N ARG A 360 25.09 10.81 22.04
CA ARG A 360 24.01 9.81 22.08
C ARG A 360 22.75 10.41 22.69
N PRO A 361 21.55 9.97 22.26
CA PRO A 361 20.30 10.48 22.81
C PRO A 361 20.18 10.16 24.30
N GLU A 362 19.53 11.03 25.05
CA GLU A 362 19.26 10.80 26.47
C GLU A 362 18.49 9.50 26.68
N GLY A 363 18.94 8.68 27.65
CA GLY A 363 18.35 7.38 27.96
C GLY A 363 18.80 6.24 27.02
N TRP A 364 19.71 6.47 26.07
CA TRP A 364 20.25 5.42 25.22
C TRP A 364 21.07 4.41 26.04
N PRO A 365 20.69 3.10 26.07
CA PRO A 365 21.24 2.16 27.06
C PRO A 365 22.52 1.46 26.59
N LEU A 366 22.92 1.59 25.30
CA LEU A 366 24.05 0.87 24.74
C LEU A 366 25.31 1.73 24.69
N ASP A 367 26.50 1.09 24.87
CA ASP A 367 27.79 1.78 24.78
C ASP A 367 28.30 1.90 23.33
N ARG A 368 27.41 2.25 22.43
CA ARG A 368 27.66 2.63 21.04
C ARG A 368 26.59 3.59 20.56
N ASP A 369 26.83 4.29 19.49
CA ASP A 369 25.80 5.11 18.82
C ASP A 369 24.71 4.23 18.19
N PRO A 370 23.49 4.76 18.01
CA PRO A 370 22.46 4.08 17.21
C PRO A 370 22.98 3.73 15.82
N LEU A 371 22.69 2.51 15.34
CA LEU A 371 23.04 2.09 13.97
C LEU A 371 22.21 2.89 12.95
N ALA A 372 22.66 2.97 11.70
CA ALA A 372 22.13 3.88 10.69
C ALA A 372 20.59 3.91 10.53
N LEU A 373 19.93 2.78 10.65
CA LEU A 373 18.45 2.67 10.59
C LEU A 373 17.83 2.31 11.96
N GLU A 374 18.63 2.25 13.03
CA GLU A 374 18.15 1.93 14.37
C GLU A 374 17.44 3.15 14.97
N THR A 375 16.27 2.92 15.53
CA THR A 375 15.47 3.95 16.20
C THR A 375 16.00 4.27 17.60
N SER A 376 15.30 5.12 18.36
CA SER A 376 15.61 5.38 19.77
C SER A 376 15.36 4.18 20.69
N ALA A 377 14.81 3.08 20.18
CA ALA A 377 14.69 1.79 20.88
C ALA A 377 15.70 0.80 20.27
N PRO A 378 16.73 0.34 21.03
CA PRO A 378 17.72 -0.59 20.51
C PRO A 378 17.12 -1.87 19.94
N GLY A 379 17.57 -2.25 18.73
CA GLY A 379 17.06 -3.42 18.04
C GLY A 379 15.74 -3.22 17.30
N LEU A 380 15.13 -2.03 17.38
CA LEU A 380 14.03 -1.62 16.52
C LEU A 380 14.57 -0.74 15.37
N PHE A 381 14.53 -1.27 14.16
CA PHE A 381 14.95 -0.56 12.95
C PHE A 381 13.76 0.00 12.21
N VAL A 382 13.96 1.06 11.42
CA VAL A 382 12.94 1.64 10.54
C VAL A 382 13.43 1.67 9.10
N ALA A 383 12.57 1.31 8.14
CA ALA A 383 12.90 1.29 6.72
C ALA A 383 11.73 1.79 5.85
N GLY A 384 12.07 2.38 4.72
CA GLY A 384 11.11 2.88 3.73
C GLY A 384 10.45 4.20 4.11
N ASP A 385 9.25 4.42 3.61
CA ASP A 385 8.57 5.71 3.67
C ASP A 385 8.21 6.20 5.07
N LEU A 386 8.26 5.32 6.06
CA LEU A 386 8.05 5.63 7.47
C LEU A 386 9.24 6.38 8.10
N ARG A 387 10.45 6.21 7.55
CA ARG A 387 11.68 6.79 8.09
C ARG A 387 11.80 8.28 7.74
N HIS A 388 12.28 9.08 8.69
CA HIS A 388 12.71 10.45 8.44
C HIS A 388 13.75 10.53 7.33
N GLY A 389 13.63 11.49 6.43
CA GLY A 389 14.57 11.69 5.32
C GLY A 389 14.52 10.60 4.22
N SER A 390 13.57 9.67 4.22
CA SER A 390 13.47 8.69 3.15
C SER A 390 13.10 9.33 1.80
N THR A 391 13.59 8.74 0.70
CA THR A 391 13.42 9.30 -0.65
C THR A 391 12.04 9.07 -1.28
N LYS A 392 11.16 8.32 -0.62
CA LYS A 392 9.82 7.93 -1.12
C LYS A 392 9.89 7.27 -2.51
N ARG A 393 10.80 6.32 -2.67
CA ARG A 393 11.01 5.53 -3.89
C ARG A 393 11.06 4.04 -3.58
N VAL A 394 10.53 3.21 -4.46
CA VAL A 394 10.57 1.75 -4.32
C VAL A 394 12.01 1.25 -4.15
N ALA A 395 12.94 1.72 -4.97
CA ALA A 395 14.35 1.35 -4.88
C ALA A 395 14.99 1.75 -3.54
N GLY A 396 14.68 2.95 -3.04
CA GLY A 396 15.14 3.40 -1.71
C GLY A 396 14.60 2.51 -0.60
N ALA A 397 13.31 2.21 -0.63
CA ALA A 397 12.67 1.32 0.35
C ALA A 397 13.27 -0.09 0.35
N VAL A 398 13.52 -0.67 -0.84
CA VAL A 398 14.18 -1.97 -1.00
C VAL A 398 15.60 -1.94 -0.42
N GLY A 399 16.39 -0.90 -0.73
CA GLY A 399 17.75 -0.74 -0.21
C GLY A 399 17.79 -0.57 1.32
N GLU A 400 16.87 0.22 1.88
CA GLU A 400 16.76 0.37 3.34
C GLU A 400 16.33 -0.93 4.02
N GLY A 401 15.39 -1.68 3.45
CA GLY A 401 14.99 -3.00 3.96
C GLY A 401 16.15 -3.98 4.02
N SER A 402 16.93 -4.07 2.95
CA SER A 402 18.15 -4.89 2.87
C SER A 402 19.20 -4.43 3.91
N MET A 403 19.45 -3.12 4.02
CA MET A 403 20.40 -2.57 5.00
C MET A 403 19.96 -2.86 6.44
N ALA A 404 18.66 -2.77 6.74
CA ALA A 404 18.15 -3.06 8.07
C ALA A 404 18.49 -4.48 8.53
N VAL A 405 18.50 -5.46 7.62
CA VAL A 405 18.89 -6.85 7.92
C VAL A 405 20.37 -6.95 8.29
N ALA A 406 21.23 -6.31 7.51
CA ALA A 406 22.67 -6.29 7.82
C ALA A 406 22.97 -5.67 9.21
N LEU A 407 22.18 -4.66 9.60
CA LEU A 407 22.27 -4.03 10.90
C LEU A 407 21.62 -4.90 12.01
N ALA A 408 20.54 -5.64 11.67
CA ALA A 408 19.90 -6.59 12.57
C ALA A 408 20.86 -7.71 13.00
N HIS A 409 21.66 -8.25 12.06
CA HIS A 409 22.71 -9.24 12.38
C HIS A 409 23.70 -8.73 13.44
N ARG A 410 24.11 -7.46 13.34
CA ARG A 410 24.99 -6.85 14.35
C ARG A 410 24.33 -6.83 15.73
N ARG A 411 23.03 -6.44 15.79
CA ARG A 411 22.29 -6.42 17.06
C ARG A 411 22.09 -7.83 17.64
N ILE A 412 21.77 -8.82 16.81
CA ILE A 412 21.63 -10.22 17.24
C ILE A 412 22.95 -10.74 17.80
N ALA A 413 24.08 -10.42 17.18
CA ALA A 413 25.40 -10.79 17.68
C ALA A 413 25.71 -10.12 19.04
N GLU A 414 25.31 -8.85 19.25
CA GLU A 414 25.44 -8.16 20.54
C GLU A 414 24.60 -8.86 21.64
N LEU A 415 23.36 -9.26 21.31
CA LEU A 415 22.49 -10.00 22.23
C LEU A 415 23.09 -11.35 22.63
N SER A 416 23.61 -12.08 21.65
CA SER A 416 24.26 -13.38 21.89
C SER A 416 25.56 -13.29 22.71
N ALA A 417 26.27 -12.16 22.65
CA ALA A 417 27.49 -11.94 23.43
C ALA A 417 27.22 -11.47 24.87
N ALA A 418 26.03 -10.98 25.16
CA ALA A 418 25.61 -10.47 26.46
C ALA A 418 24.89 -11.53 27.33
N GLY A 419 24.42 -12.63 26.74
CA GLY A 419 23.79 -13.78 27.42
C GLY A 419 24.75 -14.93 27.58
#